data_8276fb9c231ba5b486f80fdaa6804fe1
#
_entry.id   8276fb9c231ba5b486f80fdaa6804fe1
#
_cell.length_a   1.000
_cell.length_b   1.000
_cell.length_c   1.000
_cell.angle_alpha   90.00
_cell.angle_beta   90.00
_cell.angle_gamma   90.00
#
_symmetry.space_group_name_H-M   'P 1'
#
loop_
_entity.id
_entity.type
_entity.pdbx_description
1 polymer ?
#
loop_
_entity_poly.entity_id
_entity_poly.type
_entity_poly.pdbx_seq_one_letter_code
_entity_poly.pdbx_strand_id
1 'polypeptide(L)'
;FPDAKIIVALRDPRDVCLSCYMQSFDLNQAMVNFLDLGSTTRLYAAVMDLWRHYRALLELDAFVYRYEDLIDDIEAMARRLLAFLGEPWDSTVLRYHEIAKKQYANTPSYQNVTLPIYRKAIGRWRSYAEQLAPHRNVLQPFLEEFGYK
;
A
#
# COMPACT_ATOMS: atom_id res chain seq x y z
N PHE A 1 -11.22 -18.88 -8.12
CA PHE A 1 -10.49 -18.31 -9.25
C PHE A 1 -9.06 -18.81 -9.25
N PRO A 2 -8.79 -20.05 -9.72
CA PRO A 2 -7.45 -20.65 -9.65
C PRO A 2 -6.42 -19.89 -10.49
N ASP A 3 -6.85 -19.22 -11.55
CA ASP A 3 -5.96 -18.47 -12.47
C ASP A 3 -5.90 -16.96 -12.16
N ALA A 4 -6.34 -16.56 -10.97
CA ALA A 4 -6.33 -15.16 -10.58
C ALA A 4 -4.90 -14.65 -10.38
N LYS A 5 -4.57 -13.55 -11.04
CA LYS A 5 -3.33 -12.81 -10.81
C LYS A 5 -3.53 -11.82 -9.67
N ILE A 6 -2.65 -11.88 -8.68
CA ILE A 6 -2.73 -11.05 -7.47
C ILE A 6 -1.65 -9.96 -7.53
N ILE A 7 -2.06 -8.70 -7.38
CA ILE A 7 -1.14 -7.58 -7.29
C ILE A 7 -1.11 -7.09 -5.86
N VAL A 8 0.07 -7.07 -5.25
CA VAL A 8 0.29 -6.64 -3.87
C VAL A 8 1.19 -5.41 -3.86
N ALA A 9 0.62 -4.28 -3.51
CA ALA A 9 1.35 -3.03 -3.30
C ALA A 9 1.79 -2.94 -1.83
N LEU A 10 3.06 -3.16 -1.56
CA LEU A 10 3.66 -2.91 -0.25
C LEU A 10 4.04 -1.44 -0.11
N ARG A 11 4.04 -0.95 1.10
CA ARG A 11 4.54 0.37 1.49
C ARG A 11 5.15 0.28 2.87
N ASP A 12 6.03 1.23 3.23
CA ASP A 12 6.60 1.30 4.57
C ASP A 12 5.50 1.12 5.63
N PRO A 13 5.56 0.06 6.44
CA PRO A 13 4.55 -0.25 7.47
C PRO A 13 4.21 0.93 8.38
N ARG A 14 5.22 1.75 8.70
CA ARG A 14 5.08 2.94 9.56
C ARG A 14 4.24 4.02 8.87
N ASP A 15 4.49 4.24 7.56
CA ASP A 15 3.70 5.19 6.76
C ASP A 15 2.27 4.70 6.52
N VAL A 16 2.08 3.37 6.36
CA VAL A 16 0.73 2.78 6.23
C VAL A 16 -0.06 3.00 7.51
N CYS A 17 0.49 2.60 8.66
CA CYS A 17 -0.20 2.73 9.94
C CYS A 17 -0.52 4.19 10.28
N LEU A 18 0.45 5.09 10.06
CA LEU A 18 0.25 6.52 10.26
C LEU A 18 -0.84 7.08 9.33
N SER A 19 -0.83 6.67 8.06
CA SER A 19 -1.82 7.13 7.08
C SER A 19 -3.23 6.66 7.43
N CYS A 20 -3.39 5.41 7.85
CA CYS A 20 -4.68 4.87 8.29
C CYS A 20 -5.17 5.57 9.56
N TYR A 21 -4.30 5.78 10.54
CA TYR A 21 -4.65 6.48 11.78
C TYR A 21 -5.11 7.93 11.53
N MET A 22 -4.47 8.63 10.59
CA MET A 22 -4.78 10.04 10.27
C MET A 22 -5.96 10.21 9.31
N GLN A 23 -6.46 9.13 8.72
CA GLN A 23 -7.56 9.19 7.77
C GLN A 23 -8.91 9.14 8.47
N SER A 24 -9.80 10.06 8.12
CA SER A 24 -11.20 9.97 8.55
C SER A 24 -11.91 8.90 7.73
N PHE A 25 -12.22 7.77 8.38
CA PHE A 25 -13.04 6.71 7.80
C PHE A 25 -14.44 6.71 8.40
N ASP A 26 -15.42 6.31 7.61
CA ASP A 26 -16.73 5.95 8.13
C ASP A 26 -16.57 4.69 9.01
N LEU A 27 -17.00 4.77 10.27
CA LEU A 27 -16.75 3.74 11.25
C LEU A 27 -17.54 2.47 10.95
N ASN A 28 -16.82 1.35 10.90
CA ASN A 28 -17.33 0.00 10.86
C ASN A 28 -16.42 -0.91 11.70
N GLN A 29 -16.70 -2.22 11.78
CA GLN A 29 -15.92 -3.16 12.59
C GLN A 29 -14.41 -3.18 12.28
N ALA A 30 -14.01 -2.92 11.03
CA ALA A 30 -12.60 -2.85 10.66
C ALA A 30 -12.02 -1.47 10.98
N MET A 31 -12.75 -0.39 10.63
CA MET A 31 -12.25 0.99 10.71
C MET A 31 -12.10 1.51 12.14
N VAL A 32 -12.79 0.92 13.13
CA VAL A 32 -12.58 1.25 14.55
C VAL A 32 -11.15 0.99 15.03
N ASN A 33 -10.41 0.08 14.36
CA ASN A 33 -9.02 -0.19 14.68
C ASN A 33 -8.08 0.98 14.29
N PHE A 34 -8.53 1.94 13.49
CA PHE A 34 -7.74 3.10 13.09
C PHE A 34 -7.91 4.31 14.03
N LEU A 35 -8.66 4.17 15.13
CA LEU A 35 -8.86 5.22 16.12
C LEU A 35 -7.66 5.43 17.07
N ASP A 36 -6.75 4.46 17.14
CA ASP A 36 -5.48 4.57 17.87
C ASP A 36 -4.34 3.84 17.14
N LEU A 37 -3.10 4.30 17.33
CA LEU A 37 -1.93 3.72 16.66
C LEU A 37 -1.64 2.28 17.09
N GLY A 38 -1.92 1.92 18.34
CA GLY A 38 -1.70 0.57 18.83
C GLY A 38 -2.61 -0.44 18.16
N SER A 39 -3.89 -0.14 18.03
CA SER A 39 -4.85 -1.00 17.31
C SER A 39 -4.55 -1.02 15.81
N THR A 40 -4.17 0.12 15.24
CA THR A 40 -3.77 0.21 13.82
C THR A 40 -2.58 -0.70 13.51
N THR A 41 -1.53 -0.67 14.32
CA THR A 41 -0.34 -1.51 14.11
C THR A 41 -0.63 -2.99 14.30
N ARG A 42 -1.47 -3.36 15.27
CA ARG A 42 -1.90 -4.76 15.47
C ARG A 42 -2.73 -5.26 14.29
N LEU A 43 -3.68 -4.45 13.79
CA LEU A 43 -4.46 -4.82 12.60
C LEU A 43 -3.55 -4.99 11.37
N TYR A 44 -2.60 -4.05 11.16
CA TYR A 44 -1.61 -4.17 10.10
C TYR A 44 -0.86 -5.51 10.20
N ALA A 45 -0.32 -5.83 11.37
CA ALA A 45 0.40 -7.08 11.59
C ALA A 45 -0.47 -8.30 11.29
N ALA A 46 -1.72 -8.34 11.79
CA ALA A 46 -2.64 -9.45 11.54
C ALA A 46 -2.95 -9.65 10.05
N VAL A 47 -3.15 -8.54 9.29
CA VAL A 47 -3.37 -8.60 7.84
C VAL A 47 -2.14 -9.11 7.12
N MET A 48 -0.94 -8.66 7.48
CA MET A 48 0.30 -9.08 6.82
C MET A 48 0.70 -10.51 7.20
N ASP A 49 0.41 -10.95 8.43
CA ASP A 49 0.59 -12.35 8.82
C ASP A 49 -0.37 -13.28 8.08
N LEU A 50 -1.61 -12.84 7.85
CA LEU A 50 -2.56 -13.58 7.01
C LEU A 50 -2.05 -13.67 5.56
N TRP A 51 -1.50 -12.60 5.02
CA TRP A 51 -0.85 -12.60 3.70
C TRP A 51 0.31 -13.60 3.63
N ARG A 52 1.19 -13.60 4.63
CA ARG A 52 2.29 -14.58 4.75
C ARG A 52 1.77 -16.01 4.76
N HIS A 53 0.71 -16.24 5.53
CA HIS A 53 0.07 -17.56 5.63
C HIS A 53 -0.46 -18.02 4.28
N TYR A 54 -1.19 -17.18 3.56
CA TYR A 54 -1.69 -17.51 2.24
C TYR A 54 -0.56 -17.79 1.23
N ARG A 55 0.49 -16.99 1.24
CA ARG A 55 1.66 -17.22 0.38
C ARG A 55 2.35 -18.56 0.67
N ALA A 56 2.35 -19.00 1.91
CA ALA A 56 2.98 -20.25 2.30
C ALA A 56 2.13 -21.49 1.94
N LEU A 57 0.80 -21.35 1.90
CA LEU A 57 -0.13 -22.46 1.67
C LEU A 57 -0.62 -22.56 0.22
N LEU A 58 -0.66 -21.46 -0.51
CA LEU A 58 -1.27 -21.39 -1.83
C LEU A 58 -0.21 -21.07 -2.88
N GLU A 59 -0.30 -21.72 -4.03
CA GLU A 59 0.49 -21.39 -5.22
C GLU A 59 -0.12 -20.16 -5.90
N LEU A 60 0.19 -18.97 -5.35
CA LEU A 60 -0.37 -17.71 -5.83
C LEU A 60 0.49 -17.13 -6.96
N ASP A 61 -0.14 -16.84 -8.11
CA ASP A 61 0.48 -15.99 -9.14
C ASP A 61 0.41 -14.53 -8.68
N ALA A 62 1.45 -14.08 -7.97
CA ALA A 62 1.45 -12.79 -7.28
C ALA A 62 2.61 -11.89 -7.71
N PHE A 63 2.27 -10.68 -8.14
CA PHE A 63 3.22 -9.59 -8.37
C PHE A 63 3.27 -8.67 -7.16
N VAL A 64 4.38 -8.73 -6.44
CA VAL A 64 4.60 -7.91 -5.24
C VAL A 64 5.56 -6.78 -5.58
N TYR A 65 5.21 -5.55 -5.24
CA TYR A 65 6.07 -4.40 -5.43
C TYR A 65 5.97 -3.40 -4.28
N ARG A 66 6.97 -2.55 -4.14
CA ARG A 66 6.97 -1.46 -3.15
C ARG A 66 6.43 -0.20 -3.80
N TYR A 67 5.58 0.51 -3.06
CA TYR A 67 5.05 1.81 -3.48
C TYR A 67 6.17 2.81 -3.78
N GLU A 68 7.22 2.80 -2.99
CA GLU A 68 8.38 3.66 -3.14
C GLU A 68 9.08 3.43 -4.49
N ASP A 69 9.24 2.16 -4.90
CA ASP A 69 9.85 1.80 -6.19
C ASP A 69 8.97 2.26 -7.37
N LEU A 70 7.62 2.20 -7.22
CA LEU A 70 6.68 2.74 -8.19
C LEU A 70 6.83 4.26 -8.34
N ILE A 71 7.01 4.97 -7.21
CA ILE A 71 7.18 6.43 -7.21
C ILE A 71 8.53 6.83 -7.81
N ASP A 72 9.55 6.01 -7.65
CA ASP A 72 10.89 6.26 -8.19
C ASP A 72 10.94 6.12 -9.72
N ASP A 73 10.28 5.09 -10.26
CA ASP A 73 10.18 4.87 -11.72
C ASP A 73 8.82 4.23 -12.08
N ILE A 74 7.82 5.09 -12.33
CA ILE A 74 6.46 4.65 -12.67
C ILE A 74 6.44 3.89 -14.00
N GLU A 75 7.24 4.31 -14.99
CA GLU A 75 7.21 3.66 -16.30
C GLU A 75 7.78 2.25 -16.23
N ALA A 76 8.95 2.07 -15.63
CA ALA A 76 9.54 0.75 -15.46
C ALA A 76 8.60 -0.18 -14.66
N MET A 77 7.97 0.32 -13.59
CA MET A 77 7.05 -0.48 -12.80
C MET A 77 5.77 -0.82 -13.58
N ALA A 78 5.20 0.12 -14.30
CA ALA A 78 4.01 -0.12 -15.12
C ALA A 78 4.28 -1.14 -16.23
N ARG A 79 5.46 -1.09 -16.90
CA ARG A 79 5.87 -2.10 -17.88
C ARG A 79 5.95 -3.49 -17.27
N ARG A 80 6.53 -3.64 -16.10
CA ARG A 80 6.62 -4.92 -15.38
C ARG A 80 5.23 -5.43 -14.99
N LEU A 81 4.35 -4.55 -14.53
CA LEU A 81 2.99 -4.89 -14.12
C LEU A 81 2.15 -5.36 -15.31
N LEU A 82 2.18 -4.63 -16.44
CA LEU A 82 1.47 -5.03 -17.67
C LEU A 82 2.01 -6.36 -18.21
N ALA A 83 3.32 -6.55 -18.21
CA ALA A 83 3.93 -7.84 -18.62
C ALA A 83 3.45 -8.99 -17.72
N PHE A 84 3.37 -8.79 -16.40
CA PHE A 84 2.80 -9.77 -15.48
C PHE A 84 1.34 -10.09 -15.79
N LEU A 85 0.54 -9.08 -16.14
CA LEU A 85 -0.87 -9.26 -16.51
C LEU A 85 -1.04 -9.94 -17.88
N GLY A 86 0.01 -9.95 -18.72
CA GLY A 86 -0.05 -10.42 -20.11
C GLY A 86 -0.57 -9.36 -21.08
N GLU A 87 -0.58 -8.09 -20.65
CA GLU A 87 -1.06 -6.97 -21.45
C GLU A 87 0.08 -6.27 -22.19
N PRO A 88 -0.15 -5.79 -23.43
CA PRO A 88 0.83 -5.01 -24.15
C PRO A 88 1.07 -3.65 -23.47
N TRP A 89 2.25 -3.10 -23.69
CA TRP A 89 2.57 -1.76 -23.19
C TRP A 89 1.69 -0.70 -23.86
N ASP A 90 1.05 0.13 -23.04
CA ASP A 90 0.33 1.33 -23.47
C ASP A 90 0.77 2.52 -22.61
N SER A 91 1.31 3.56 -23.23
CA SER A 91 1.77 4.77 -22.53
C SER A 91 0.64 5.57 -21.87
N THR A 92 -0.62 5.30 -22.18
CA THR A 92 -1.79 5.94 -21.56
C THR A 92 -1.86 5.66 -20.06
N VAL A 93 -1.27 4.54 -19.57
CA VAL A 93 -1.20 4.24 -18.15
C VAL A 93 -0.43 5.29 -17.35
N LEU A 94 0.50 6.02 -17.98
CA LEU A 94 1.25 7.10 -17.34
C LEU A 94 0.39 8.36 -17.13
N ARG A 95 -0.74 8.46 -17.83
CA ARG A 95 -1.71 9.56 -17.72
C ARG A 95 -2.94 9.20 -16.89
N TYR A 96 -2.77 8.23 -15.95
CA TYR A 96 -3.85 7.74 -15.07
C TYR A 96 -4.61 8.87 -14.36
N HIS A 97 -3.93 9.94 -13.97
CA HIS A 97 -4.52 11.11 -13.28
C HIS A 97 -5.50 11.89 -14.16
N GLU A 98 -5.31 11.89 -15.51
CA GLU A 98 -6.25 12.51 -16.45
C GLU A 98 -7.53 11.68 -16.56
N ILE A 99 -7.41 10.34 -16.52
CA ILE A 99 -8.53 9.41 -16.53
C ILE A 99 -9.28 9.49 -15.21
N ALA A 100 -8.55 9.47 -14.09
CA ALA A 100 -9.13 9.57 -12.76
C ALA A 100 -9.97 10.84 -12.57
N LYS A 101 -9.55 11.98 -13.12
CA LYS A 101 -10.35 13.24 -13.08
C LYS A 101 -11.73 13.13 -13.73
N LYS A 102 -11.90 12.18 -14.65
CA LYS A 102 -13.17 11.97 -15.37
C LYS A 102 -14.08 10.93 -14.69
N GLN A 103 -13.54 10.19 -13.74
CA GLN A 103 -14.26 9.17 -13.00
C GLN A 103 -14.55 9.68 -11.59
N TYR A 104 -15.78 9.50 -11.14
CA TYR A 104 -16.13 9.79 -9.75
C TYR A 104 -15.90 8.55 -8.91
N ALA A 105 -15.06 8.63 -7.87
CA ALA A 105 -14.93 7.61 -6.85
C ALA A 105 -15.04 8.23 -5.47
N ASN A 106 -15.92 7.70 -4.64
CA ASN A 106 -16.13 8.15 -3.28
C ASN A 106 -15.20 7.41 -2.31
N THR A 107 -13.89 7.66 -2.43
CA THR A 107 -12.90 7.11 -1.50
C THR A 107 -12.12 8.24 -0.84
N PRO A 108 -11.70 8.09 0.43
CA PRO A 108 -10.94 9.12 1.14
C PRO A 108 -9.67 9.58 0.43
N SER A 109 -9.08 8.71 -0.40
CA SER A 109 -7.83 8.98 -1.13
C SER A 109 -8.04 9.43 -2.57
N TYR A 110 -9.29 9.53 -3.04
CA TYR A 110 -9.58 9.78 -4.46
C TYR A 110 -8.95 11.08 -4.99
N GLN A 111 -8.97 12.14 -4.20
CA GLN A 111 -8.35 13.41 -4.60
C GLN A 111 -6.86 13.25 -4.90
N ASN A 112 -6.17 12.36 -4.21
CA ASN A 112 -4.75 12.11 -4.43
C ASN A 112 -4.48 11.38 -5.75
N VAL A 113 -5.41 10.52 -6.20
CA VAL A 113 -5.28 9.78 -7.47
C VAL A 113 -5.48 10.70 -8.68
N THR A 114 -6.17 11.82 -8.53
CA THR A 114 -6.35 12.82 -9.60
C THR A 114 -5.15 13.73 -9.80
N LEU A 115 -4.14 13.62 -8.94
CA LEU A 115 -2.90 14.39 -9.02
C LEU A 115 -1.78 13.53 -9.64
N PRO A 116 -0.78 14.15 -10.28
CA PRO A 116 0.44 13.46 -10.62
C PRO A 116 1.08 12.82 -9.39
N ILE A 117 1.82 11.74 -9.58
CA ILE A 117 2.57 11.09 -8.50
C ILE A 117 3.43 12.11 -7.74
N TYR A 118 3.39 12.03 -6.41
CA TYR A 118 4.14 12.91 -5.53
C TYR A 118 4.80 12.12 -4.39
N ARG A 119 5.97 12.61 -3.94
CA ARG A 119 6.81 11.92 -2.93
C ARG A 119 6.45 12.26 -1.47
N LYS A 120 5.53 13.20 -1.23
CA LYS A 120 5.23 13.72 0.13
C LYS A 120 4.74 12.66 1.12
N ALA A 121 4.24 11.54 0.61
CA ALA A 121 3.72 10.45 1.43
C ALA A 121 4.81 9.45 1.85
N ILE A 122 6.02 9.54 1.30
CA ILE A 122 7.14 8.63 1.59
C ILE A 122 7.93 9.16 2.78
N GLY A 123 8.10 8.31 3.80
CA GLY A 123 8.89 8.63 4.98
C GLY A 123 8.25 9.67 5.91
N ARG A 124 6.95 9.92 5.76
CA ARG A 124 6.18 10.82 6.63
C ARG A 124 6.26 10.40 8.09
N TRP A 125 6.36 9.11 8.34
CA TRP A 125 6.49 8.53 9.68
C TRP A 125 7.66 9.12 10.49
N ARG A 126 8.71 9.65 9.83
CA ARG A 126 9.87 10.22 10.54
C ARG A 126 9.50 11.41 11.42
N SER A 127 8.51 12.19 10.99
CA SER A 127 7.98 13.32 11.78
C SER A 127 7.12 12.86 12.99
N TYR A 128 6.84 11.55 13.07
CA TYR A 128 6.02 10.93 14.13
C TYR A 128 6.73 9.72 14.75
N ALA A 129 8.07 9.74 14.71
CA ALA A 129 8.88 8.62 15.16
C ALA A 129 8.67 8.32 16.66
N GLU A 130 8.50 9.36 17.48
CA GLU A 130 8.25 9.22 18.92
C GLU A 130 6.89 8.53 19.19
N GLN A 131 5.85 8.91 18.47
CA GLN A 131 4.52 8.32 18.61
C GLN A 131 4.49 6.86 18.14
N LEU A 132 5.32 6.52 17.15
CA LEU A 132 5.43 5.16 16.62
C LEU A 132 6.39 4.27 17.42
N ALA A 133 7.29 4.86 18.22
CA ALA A 133 8.31 4.12 18.99
C ALA A 133 7.72 2.99 19.87
N PRO A 134 6.60 3.17 20.59
CA PRO A 134 5.98 2.10 21.39
C PRO A 134 5.53 0.89 20.57
N HIS A 135 5.29 1.08 19.28
CA HIS A 135 4.75 0.07 18.36
C HIS A 135 5.81 -0.57 17.44
N ARG A 136 7.08 -0.16 17.60
CA ARG A 136 8.18 -0.61 16.76
C ARG A 136 8.31 -2.13 16.71
N ASN A 137 8.20 -2.80 17.83
CA ASN A 137 8.36 -4.26 17.90
C ASN A 137 7.31 -5.01 17.08
N VAL A 138 6.09 -4.46 16.97
CA VAL A 138 5.00 -5.03 16.17
C VAL A 138 5.31 -4.93 14.67
N LEU A 139 5.91 -3.82 14.24
CA LEU A 139 6.18 -3.53 12.83
C LEU A 139 7.55 -4.06 12.36
N GLN A 140 8.49 -4.30 13.27
CA GLN A 140 9.87 -4.68 12.95
C GLN A 140 9.98 -5.89 12.02
N PRO A 141 9.24 -7.01 12.22
CA PRO A 141 9.33 -8.17 11.33
C PRO A 141 8.98 -7.85 9.87
N PHE A 142 8.03 -6.93 9.66
CA PHE A 142 7.59 -6.52 8.32
C PHE A 142 8.55 -5.51 7.68
N LEU A 143 9.16 -4.64 8.50
CA LEU A 143 10.22 -3.75 8.03
C LEU A 143 11.40 -4.54 7.48
N GLU A 144 11.84 -5.55 8.20
CA GLU A 144 12.96 -6.42 7.80
C GLU A 144 12.62 -7.23 6.55
N GLU A 145 11.46 -7.91 6.53
CA GLU A 145 11.04 -8.73 5.41
C GLU A 145 10.87 -7.93 4.11
N PHE A 146 10.29 -6.73 4.21
CA PHE A 146 10.01 -5.90 3.04
C PHE A 146 11.16 -4.95 2.68
N GLY A 147 12.30 -5.02 3.40
CA GLY A 147 13.51 -4.25 3.12
C GLY A 147 13.42 -2.76 3.45
N TYR A 148 12.61 -2.39 4.45
CA TYR A 148 12.56 -1.03 4.99
C TYR A 148 13.53 -0.86 6.15
N LYS A 149 14.21 0.30 6.21
CA LYS A 149 15.19 0.65 7.25
C LYS A 149 14.68 1.72 8.20
#